data_4b2b78db7722032394375880bf4a1fc9
#
_entry.id   4b2b78db7722032394375880bf4a1fc9
#
_cell.length_a   1.000
_cell.length_b   1.000
_cell.length_c   1.000
_cell.angle_alpha   90.00
_cell.angle_beta   90.00
_cell.angle_gamma   90.00
#
_symmetry.space_group_name_H-M   'P 1'
#
loop_
_entity.id
_entity.type
_entity.pdbx_description
1 polymer ?
#
loop_
_entity_poly.entity_id
_entity_poly.type
_entity_poly.pdbx_seq_one_letter_code
_entity_poly.pdbx_strand_id
1 'polypeptide(L)'
;MSALITALAMSIFLQNLAMVLFGSRPHNVSAIFSLPSVSVAGVTVSLNVVLTIVIGLAIMLGLQLFVQKTKLGKAMRAVPQDRDASTLMGINVNRIITVTFAIGSALAAVAALMYCTTYPRVTNDMGTTMGMKAFIAAVLGGIGVIPGAMLGGVLVGLIEVFVRLFAPGWYEAVTYATLIVILLVKPSGILGRNTGEKV
;
A
#
# COMPACT_ATOMS: atom_id res chain seq x y z
N MET A 1 7.70 -9.09 18.19
CA MET A 1 7.76 -7.67 18.60
C MET A 1 9.02 -6.96 18.14
N SER A 2 10.22 -7.55 18.28
CA SER A 2 11.50 -6.95 17.86
C SER A 2 11.53 -6.49 16.37
N ALA A 3 11.00 -7.27 15.45
CA ALA A 3 11.02 -6.93 14.02
C ALA A 3 10.24 -5.65 13.67
N LEU A 4 9.10 -5.39 14.33
CA LEU A 4 8.33 -4.16 14.13
C LEU A 4 9.07 -2.94 14.64
N ILE A 5 9.68 -3.05 15.82
CA ILE A 5 10.48 -1.97 16.41
C ILE A 5 11.67 -1.64 15.52
N THR A 6 12.39 -2.66 15.04
CA THR A 6 13.52 -2.48 14.12
C THR A 6 13.09 -1.83 12.79
N ALA A 7 11.95 -2.24 12.23
CA ALA A 7 11.43 -1.65 11.00
C ALA A 7 11.06 -0.16 11.19
N LEU A 8 10.43 0.19 12.31
CA LEU A 8 10.11 1.59 12.64
C LEU A 8 11.38 2.42 12.86
N ALA A 9 12.34 1.89 13.61
CA ALA A 9 13.62 2.57 13.85
C ALA A 9 14.39 2.82 12.54
N MET A 10 14.42 1.83 11.62
CA MET A 10 15.04 1.98 10.31
C MET A 10 14.30 2.99 9.43
N SER A 11 12.97 3.01 9.49
CA SER A 11 12.16 4.00 8.77
C SER A 11 12.49 5.43 9.22
N ILE A 12 12.53 5.67 10.53
CA ILE A 12 12.88 6.97 11.12
C ILE A 12 14.32 7.34 10.75
N PHE A 13 15.24 6.38 10.82
CA PHE A 13 16.63 6.60 10.44
C PHE A 13 16.77 7.03 8.98
N LEU A 14 16.14 6.30 8.05
CA LEU A 14 16.18 6.62 6.61
C LEU A 14 15.53 7.96 6.30
N GLN A 15 14.43 8.29 6.97
CA GLN A 15 13.75 9.57 6.82
C GLN A 15 14.62 10.74 7.24
N ASN A 16 15.29 10.64 8.41
CA ASN A 16 16.20 11.66 8.88
C ASN A 16 17.50 11.72 8.04
N LEU A 17 18.00 10.58 7.58
CA LEU A 17 19.13 10.54 6.67
C LEU A 17 18.81 11.26 5.34
N ALA A 18 17.64 11.01 4.77
CA ALA A 18 17.19 11.72 3.57
C ALA A 18 17.06 13.23 3.83
N MET A 19 16.56 13.65 4.99
CA MET A 19 16.46 15.04 5.38
C MET A 19 17.84 15.71 5.50
N VAL A 20 18.86 15.00 6.01
CA VAL A 20 20.23 15.51 6.11
C VAL A 20 20.89 15.60 4.74
N LEU A 21 20.70 14.61 3.87
CA LEU A 21 21.34 14.56 2.56
C LEU A 21 20.70 15.50 1.52
N PHE A 22 19.38 15.59 1.50
CA PHE A 22 18.61 16.33 0.50
C PHE A 22 18.00 17.65 1.04
N GLY A 23 18.09 17.87 2.34
CA GLY A 23 17.49 19.03 3.01
C GLY A 23 16.01 18.81 3.36
N SER A 24 15.44 19.77 4.11
CA SER A 24 14.05 19.71 4.57
C SER A 24 13.05 20.38 3.63
N ARG A 25 13.52 21.02 2.56
CA ARG A 25 12.65 21.74 1.62
C ARG A 25 11.97 20.76 0.67
N PRO A 26 10.67 20.96 0.37
CA PRO A 26 10.00 20.18 -0.65
C PRO A 26 10.70 20.32 -2.01
N HIS A 27 10.98 19.22 -2.67
CA HIS A 27 11.54 19.19 -4.01
C HIS A 27 10.41 19.01 -5.04
N ASN A 28 10.43 19.85 -6.09
CA ASN A 28 9.54 19.65 -7.21
C ASN A 28 10.21 18.67 -8.20
N VAL A 29 9.54 17.57 -8.45
CA VAL A 29 9.96 16.60 -9.47
C VAL A 29 9.20 16.92 -10.74
N SER A 30 9.92 17.15 -11.84
CA SER A 30 9.28 17.29 -13.14
C SER A 30 8.47 16.04 -13.45
N ALA A 31 7.24 16.21 -13.94
CA ALA A 31 6.39 15.08 -14.30
C ALA A 31 7.15 14.17 -15.28
N ILE A 32 7.32 12.90 -14.90
CA ILE A 32 8.03 11.89 -15.69
C ILE A 32 7.31 11.67 -17.03
N PHE A 33 5.99 11.80 -17.01
CA PHE A 33 5.13 11.75 -18.17
C PHE A 33 4.26 13.01 -18.22
N SER A 34 4.53 13.92 -19.14
CA SER A 34 3.67 15.07 -19.44
C SER A 34 2.63 14.65 -20.49
N LEU A 35 1.67 13.81 -20.09
CA LEU A 35 0.60 13.43 -20.99
C LEU A 35 -0.46 14.53 -21.07
N PRO A 36 -0.99 14.82 -22.27
CA PRO A 36 -2.03 15.83 -22.42
C PRO A 36 -3.30 15.42 -21.65
N SER A 37 -3.99 16.41 -21.07
CA SER A 37 -5.30 16.19 -20.46
C SER A 37 -6.36 16.04 -21.57
N VAL A 38 -7.21 15.03 -21.47
CA VAL A 38 -8.33 14.83 -22.38
C VAL A 38 -9.60 15.37 -21.72
N SER A 39 -10.29 16.27 -22.40
CA SER A 39 -11.60 16.76 -21.96
C SER A 39 -12.71 15.88 -22.54
N VAL A 40 -13.39 15.13 -21.66
CA VAL A 40 -14.56 14.32 -22.03
C VAL A 40 -15.77 14.91 -21.34
N ALA A 41 -16.76 15.33 -22.11
CA ALA A 41 -18.03 15.90 -21.62
C ALA A 41 -17.90 17.07 -20.63
N GLY A 42 -16.90 17.97 -20.82
CA GLY A 42 -16.67 19.12 -19.96
C GLY A 42 -15.85 18.84 -18.68
N VAL A 43 -15.46 17.60 -18.45
CA VAL A 43 -14.55 17.22 -17.35
C VAL A 43 -13.16 16.96 -17.92
N THR A 44 -12.17 17.72 -17.43
CA THR A 44 -10.75 17.50 -17.81
C THR A 44 -10.15 16.39 -16.96
N VAL A 45 -9.91 15.22 -17.58
CA VAL A 45 -9.24 14.09 -16.92
C VAL A 45 -7.77 14.08 -17.37
N SER A 46 -6.87 14.12 -16.40
CA SER A 46 -5.44 13.94 -16.68
C SER A 46 -5.18 12.49 -17.09
N LEU A 47 -4.53 12.30 -18.24
CA LEU A 47 -4.13 10.97 -18.71
C LEU A 47 -3.21 10.25 -17.70
N ASN A 48 -2.46 11.00 -16.89
CA ASN A 48 -1.63 10.44 -15.82
C ASN A 48 -2.44 9.66 -14.78
N VAL A 49 -3.65 10.15 -14.42
CA VAL A 49 -4.54 9.45 -13.47
C VAL A 49 -5.04 8.14 -14.08
N VAL A 50 -5.46 8.16 -15.35
CA VAL A 50 -5.91 6.96 -16.06
C VAL A 50 -4.78 5.93 -16.14
N LEU A 51 -3.57 6.37 -16.50
CA LEU A 51 -2.38 5.53 -16.55
C LEU A 51 -2.09 4.88 -15.19
N THR A 52 -2.16 5.66 -14.10
CA THR A 52 -1.95 5.17 -12.74
C THR A 52 -2.96 4.08 -12.37
N ILE A 53 -4.23 4.26 -12.72
CA ILE A 53 -5.28 3.26 -12.48
C ILE A 53 -5.01 1.99 -13.28
N VAL A 54 -4.69 2.10 -14.56
CA VAL A 54 -4.41 0.94 -15.43
C VAL A 54 -3.19 0.17 -14.95
N ILE A 55 -2.10 0.86 -14.61
CA ILE A 55 -0.89 0.23 -14.06
C ILE A 55 -1.20 -0.43 -12.70
N GLY A 56 -1.94 0.25 -11.82
CA GLY A 56 -2.34 -0.31 -10.53
C GLY A 56 -3.16 -1.60 -10.67
N LEU A 57 -4.12 -1.62 -11.60
CA LEU A 57 -4.91 -2.82 -11.93
C LEU A 57 -4.04 -3.94 -12.50
N ALA A 58 -3.15 -3.63 -13.44
CA ALA A 58 -2.25 -4.60 -14.05
C ALA A 58 -1.32 -5.23 -13.01
N ILE A 59 -0.74 -4.42 -12.12
CA ILE A 59 0.11 -4.89 -11.01
C ILE A 59 -0.68 -5.77 -10.05
N MET A 60 -1.91 -5.36 -9.66
CA MET A 60 -2.76 -6.16 -8.80
C MET A 60 -3.04 -7.54 -9.41
N LEU A 61 -3.47 -7.59 -10.67
CA LEU A 61 -3.76 -8.86 -11.36
C LEU A 61 -2.51 -9.71 -11.49
N GLY A 62 -1.38 -9.11 -11.84
CA GLY A 62 -0.08 -9.79 -11.94
C GLY A 62 0.35 -10.37 -10.60
N LEU A 63 0.29 -9.58 -9.52
CA LEU A 63 0.65 -10.02 -8.18
C LEU A 63 -0.29 -11.13 -7.68
N GLN A 64 -1.59 -10.99 -7.92
CA GLN A 64 -2.57 -12.01 -7.54
C GLN A 64 -2.32 -13.33 -8.26
N LEU A 65 -2.09 -13.31 -9.57
CA LEU A 65 -1.77 -14.49 -10.34
C LEU A 65 -0.44 -15.12 -9.88
N PHE A 66 0.57 -14.29 -9.62
CA PHE A 66 1.86 -14.73 -9.09
C PHE A 66 1.70 -15.44 -7.75
N VAL A 67 1.02 -14.82 -6.78
CA VAL A 67 0.83 -15.39 -5.44
C VAL A 67 -0.06 -16.63 -5.45
N GLN A 68 -1.05 -16.71 -6.34
CA GLN A 68 -1.95 -17.86 -6.40
C GLN A 68 -1.38 -19.04 -7.18
N LYS A 69 -0.71 -18.80 -8.31
CA LYS A 69 -0.34 -19.86 -9.26
C LYS A 69 1.10 -20.31 -9.14
N THR A 70 2.04 -19.49 -8.61
CA THR A 70 3.45 -19.87 -8.57
C THR A 70 3.80 -20.68 -7.32
N LYS A 71 4.88 -21.49 -7.41
CA LYS A 71 5.43 -22.22 -6.25
C LYS A 71 5.89 -21.27 -5.14
N LEU A 72 6.53 -20.14 -5.50
CA LEU A 72 6.93 -19.09 -4.56
C LEU A 72 5.72 -18.47 -3.87
N GLY A 73 4.67 -18.14 -4.61
CA GLY A 73 3.44 -17.58 -4.04
C GLY A 73 2.72 -18.54 -3.09
N LYS A 74 2.73 -19.85 -3.37
CA LYS A 74 2.22 -20.86 -2.44
C LYS A 74 3.05 -20.90 -1.15
N ALA A 75 4.38 -20.85 -1.25
CA ALA A 75 5.27 -20.79 -0.10
C ALA A 75 5.09 -19.50 0.71
N MET A 76 4.90 -18.34 0.07
CA MET A 76 4.59 -17.06 0.73
C MET A 76 3.31 -17.11 1.58
N ARG A 77 2.34 -17.94 1.20
CA ARG A 77 1.09 -18.12 1.96
C ARG A 77 1.21 -19.20 3.04
N ALA A 78 2.06 -20.21 2.85
CA ALA A 78 2.25 -21.29 3.81
C ALA A 78 3.10 -20.85 5.02
N VAL A 79 4.21 -20.15 4.77
CA VAL A 79 5.17 -19.73 5.81
C VAL A 79 4.56 -18.94 6.98
N PRO A 80 3.63 -17.98 6.77
CA PRO A 80 2.98 -17.28 7.88
C PRO A 80 2.01 -18.13 8.70
N GLN A 81 1.49 -19.22 8.14
CA GLN A 81 0.56 -20.13 8.83
C GLN A 81 1.30 -21.04 9.80
N ASP A 82 2.37 -21.67 9.34
CA ASP A 82 3.22 -22.53 10.16
C ASP A 82 4.63 -22.56 9.58
N ARG A 83 5.57 -21.96 10.32
CA ARG A 83 7.00 -21.92 9.92
C ARG A 83 7.68 -23.26 10.02
N ASP A 84 7.38 -24.02 11.08
CA ASP A 84 8.03 -25.28 11.36
C ASP A 84 7.57 -26.34 10.36
N ALA A 85 6.27 -26.45 10.12
CA ALA A 85 5.73 -27.31 9.08
C ALA A 85 6.27 -26.94 7.69
N SER A 86 6.39 -25.64 7.36
CA SER A 86 6.96 -25.18 6.09
C SER A 86 8.42 -25.62 5.93
N THR A 87 9.21 -25.55 7.01
CA THR A 87 10.62 -26.00 7.00
C THR A 87 10.72 -27.51 6.80
N LEU A 88 9.86 -28.29 7.45
CA LEU A 88 9.80 -29.74 7.27
C LEU A 88 9.43 -30.13 5.83
N MET A 89 8.63 -29.33 5.16
CA MET A 89 8.30 -29.51 3.74
C MET A 89 9.40 -29.02 2.77
N GLY A 90 10.57 -28.66 3.29
CA GLY A 90 11.74 -28.24 2.49
C GLY A 90 11.70 -26.79 2.01
N ILE A 91 10.82 -25.96 2.57
CA ILE A 91 10.74 -24.53 2.21
C ILE A 91 11.78 -23.76 3.02
N ASN A 92 12.67 -23.06 2.32
CA ASN A 92 13.60 -22.13 2.99
C ASN A 92 12.88 -20.85 3.39
N VAL A 93 12.48 -20.77 4.67
CA VAL A 93 11.68 -19.66 5.23
C VAL A 93 12.38 -18.31 5.04
N ASN A 94 13.69 -18.22 5.28
CA ASN A 94 14.43 -16.97 5.14
C ASN A 94 14.41 -16.45 3.70
N ARG A 95 14.57 -17.34 2.72
CA ARG A 95 14.51 -16.98 1.31
C ARG A 95 13.11 -16.45 0.92
N ILE A 96 12.05 -17.08 1.44
CA ILE A 96 10.67 -16.64 1.16
C ILE A 96 10.44 -15.25 1.77
N ILE A 97 10.87 -15.01 2.99
CA ILE A 97 10.77 -13.69 3.63
C ILE A 97 11.51 -12.63 2.79
N THR A 98 12.77 -12.90 2.41
CA THR A 98 13.56 -11.97 1.60
C THR A 98 12.88 -11.63 0.28
N VAL A 99 12.39 -12.64 -0.44
CA VAL A 99 11.69 -12.44 -1.73
C VAL A 99 10.39 -11.65 -1.54
N THR A 100 9.64 -11.92 -0.47
CA THR A 100 8.40 -11.19 -0.16
C THR A 100 8.68 -9.71 0.08
N PHE A 101 9.69 -9.38 0.88
CA PHE A 101 10.11 -8.01 1.12
C PHE A 101 10.67 -7.33 -0.14
N ALA A 102 11.42 -8.05 -0.97
CA ALA A 102 11.94 -7.52 -2.23
C ALA A 102 10.80 -7.15 -3.20
N ILE A 103 9.78 -8.01 -3.33
CA ILE A 103 8.59 -7.71 -4.13
C ILE A 103 7.84 -6.50 -3.55
N GLY A 104 7.64 -6.45 -2.23
CA GLY A 104 6.99 -5.34 -1.56
C GLY A 104 7.72 -4.01 -1.79
N SER A 105 9.05 -4.00 -1.69
CA SER A 105 9.88 -2.81 -1.95
C SER A 105 9.81 -2.37 -3.42
N ALA A 106 9.82 -3.30 -4.36
CA ALA A 106 9.67 -3.00 -5.79
C ALA A 106 8.29 -2.37 -6.09
N LEU A 107 7.22 -2.91 -5.50
CA LEU A 107 5.88 -2.35 -5.62
C LEU A 107 5.76 -0.95 -5.01
N ALA A 108 6.39 -0.73 -3.86
CA ALA A 108 6.44 0.58 -3.21
C ALA A 108 7.16 1.61 -4.07
N ALA A 109 8.27 1.23 -4.74
CA ALA A 109 8.97 2.10 -5.69
C ALA A 109 8.09 2.49 -6.88
N VAL A 110 7.37 1.54 -7.48
CA VAL A 110 6.44 1.82 -8.57
C VAL A 110 5.30 2.74 -8.09
N ALA A 111 4.73 2.48 -6.91
CA ALA A 111 3.69 3.34 -6.33
C ALA A 111 4.19 4.77 -6.09
N ALA A 112 5.43 4.94 -5.59
CA ALA A 112 6.05 6.24 -5.40
C ALA A 112 6.24 6.99 -6.73
N LEU A 113 6.69 6.31 -7.79
CA LEU A 113 6.82 6.89 -9.13
C LEU A 113 5.47 7.36 -9.67
N MET A 114 4.41 6.54 -9.53
CA MET A 114 3.06 6.91 -9.97
C MET A 114 2.49 8.08 -9.14
N TYR A 115 2.78 8.11 -7.85
CA TYR A 115 2.38 9.22 -6.98
C TYR A 115 3.06 10.53 -7.39
N CYS A 116 4.38 10.52 -7.63
CA CYS A 116 5.14 11.70 -8.05
C CYS A 116 4.73 12.23 -9.44
N THR A 117 4.22 11.37 -10.34
CA THR A 117 3.66 11.83 -11.62
C THR A 117 2.36 12.60 -11.47
N THR A 118 1.57 12.27 -10.45
CA THR A 118 0.29 12.95 -10.17
C THR A 118 0.49 14.17 -9.27
N TYR A 119 1.38 14.04 -8.28
CA TYR A 119 1.71 15.09 -7.30
C TYR A 119 3.20 15.40 -7.37
N PRO A 120 3.61 16.42 -8.15
CA PRO A 120 5.02 16.69 -8.43
C PRO A 120 5.79 17.31 -7.24
N ARG A 121 5.25 17.25 -6.04
CA ARG A 121 5.88 17.75 -4.83
C ARG A 121 6.27 16.60 -3.91
N VAL A 122 7.56 16.42 -3.70
CA VAL A 122 8.13 15.37 -2.84
C VAL A 122 8.60 15.99 -1.53
N THR A 123 8.17 15.40 -0.41
CA THR A 123 8.60 15.75 0.96
C THR A 123 9.20 14.53 1.64
N ASN A 124 10.06 14.75 2.65
CA ASN A 124 10.77 13.66 3.33
C ASN A 124 9.83 12.74 4.15
N ASP A 125 8.66 13.24 4.54
CA ASP A 125 7.65 12.55 5.36
C ASP A 125 6.53 11.88 4.54
N MET A 126 6.48 12.11 3.22
CA MET A 126 5.42 11.58 2.36
C MET A 126 5.31 10.05 2.43
N GLY A 127 6.44 9.35 2.61
CA GLY A 127 6.48 7.89 2.72
C GLY A 127 5.73 7.38 3.95
N THR A 128 5.84 8.08 5.08
CA THR A 128 5.13 7.74 6.33
C THR A 128 3.62 7.92 6.15
N THR A 129 3.19 9.05 5.61
CA THR A 129 1.77 9.35 5.37
C THR A 129 1.15 8.34 4.39
N MET A 130 1.84 8.03 3.28
CA MET A 130 1.36 7.04 2.31
C MET A 130 1.39 5.62 2.88
N GLY A 131 2.42 5.28 3.66
CA GLY A 131 2.52 3.99 4.34
C GLY A 131 1.38 3.75 5.32
N MET A 132 1.01 4.75 6.11
CA MET A 132 -0.15 4.67 7.01
C MET A 132 -1.46 4.49 6.23
N LYS A 133 -1.67 5.21 5.14
CA LYS A 133 -2.86 5.04 4.28
C LYS A 133 -2.90 3.65 3.64
N ALA A 134 -1.76 3.13 3.19
CA ALA A 134 -1.66 1.78 2.64
C ALA A 134 -1.98 0.72 3.71
N PHE A 135 -1.52 0.92 4.95
CA PHE A 135 -1.87 0.05 6.07
C PHE A 135 -3.38 0.06 6.35
N ILE A 136 -4.00 1.25 6.40
CA ILE A 136 -5.45 1.40 6.56
C ILE A 136 -6.19 0.67 5.44
N ALA A 137 -5.77 0.86 4.20
CA ALA A 137 -6.35 0.20 3.04
C ALA A 137 -6.25 -1.33 3.12
N ALA A 138 -5.11 -1.85 3.58
CA ALA A 138 -4.90 -3.29 3.73
C ALA A 138 -5.77 -3.89 4.85
N VAL A 139 -5.89 -3.21 5.98
CA VAL A 139 -6.74 -3.62 7.11
C VAL A 139 -8.21 -3.56 6.73
N LEU A 140 -8.65 -2.45 6.12
CA LEU A 140 -10.00 -2.25 5.64
C LEU A 140 -10.40 -3.28 4.59
N GLY A 141 -9.50 -3.59 3.67
CA GLY A 141 -9.72 -4.59 2.64
C GLY A 141 -9.74 -6.03 3.14
N GLY A 142 -9.03 -6.29 4.22
CA GLY A 142 -8.82 -7.61 4.84
C GLY A 142 -7.39 -8.10 4.66
N ILE A 143 -6.68 -8.26 5.77
CA ILE A 143 -5.28 -8.67 5.80
C ILE A 143 -5.10 -10.02 5.09
N GLY A 144 -4.16 -10.08 4.15
CA GLY A 144 -3.84 -11.29 3.39
C GLY A 144 -4.64 -11.48 2.09
N VAL A 145 -5.59 -10.59 1.78
CA VAL A 145 -6.39 -10.63 0.54
C VAL A 145 -5.98 -9.47 -0.37
N ILE A 146 -5.20 -9.77 -1.44
CA ILE A 146 -4.68 -8.75 -2.37
C ILE A 146 -5.78 -7.90 -2.99
N PRO A 147 -6.86 -8.46 -3.59
CA PRO A 147 -7.94 -7.63 -4.12
C PRO A 147 -8.70 -6.87 -3.03
N GLY A 148 -8.70 -7.39 -1.78
CA GLY A 148 -9.24 -6.67 -0.63
C GLY A 148 -8.49 -5.37 -0.36
N ALA A 149 -7.16 -5.42 -0.29
CA ALA A 149 -6.33 -4.24 -0.07
C ALA A 149 -6.54 -3.16 -1.16
N MET A 150 -6.73 -3.57 -2.41
CA MET A 150 -7.03 -2.64 -3.50
C MET A 150 -8.40 -1.96 -3.32
N LEU A 151 -9.45 -2.75 -3.04
CA LEU A 151 -10.78 -2.18 -2.76
C LEU A 151 -10.74 -1.27 -1.53
N GLY A 152 -9.99 -1.66 -0.48
CA GLY A 152 -9.74 -0.82 0.68
C GLY A 152 -9.09 0.51 0.31
N GLY A 153 -8.09 0.50 -0.56
CA GLY A 153 -7.43 1.71 -1.07
C GLY A 153 -8.37 2.64 -1.83
N VAL A 154 -9.21 2.09 -2.71
CA VAL A 154 -10.23 2.87 -3.43
C VAL A 154 -11.24 3.49 -2.46
N LEU A 155 -11.71 2.71 -1.47
CA LEU A 155 -12.65 3.21 -0.47
C LEU A 155 -12.05 4.31 0.39
N VAL A 156 -10.80 4.14 0.87
CA VAL A 156 -10.07 5.18 1.62
C VAL A 156 -9.95 6.44 0.76
N GLY A 157 -9.56 6.30 -0.50
CA GLY A 157 -9.45 7.43 -1.42
C GLY A 157 -10.78 8.15 -1.66
N LEU A 158 -11.89 7.42 -1.83
CA LEU A 158 -13.22 7.99 -1.97
C LEU A 158 -13.64 8.75 -0.71
N ILE A 159 -13.48 8.15 0.47
CA ILE A 159 -13.79 8.81 1.76
C ILE A 159 -12.98 10.10 1.88
N GLU A 160 -11.69 10.06 1.56
CA GLU A 160 -10.81 11.22 1.64
C GLU A 160 -11.26 12.35 0.72
N VAL A 161 -11.64 12.05 -0.52
CA VAL A 161 -12.18 13.04 -1.48
C VAL A 161 -13.47 13.64 -0.96
N PHE A 162 -14.40 12.82 -0.47
CA PHE A 162 -15.66 13.32 0.09
C PHE A 162 -15.43 14.25 1.29
N VAL A 163 -14.58 13.86 2.22
CA VAL A 163 -14.30 14.67 3.41
C VAL A 163 -13.61 15.98 3.04
N ARG A 164 -12.72 15.97 2.07
CA ARG A 164 -12.06 17.20 1.58
C ARG A 164 -13.02 18.22 0.99
N LEU A 165 -14.14 17.78 0.41
CA LEU A 165 -15.17 18.69 -0.11
C LEU A 165 -15.90 19.46 0.99
N PHE A 166 -16.12 18.84 2.17
CA PHE A 166 -16.91 19.43 3.25
C PHE A 166 -16.03 19.97 4.39
N ALA A 167 -14.93 19.33 4.69
CA ALA A 167 -14.06 19.64 5.82
C ALA A 167 -12.57 19.36 5.51
N PRO A 168 -11.89 20.23 4.73
CA PRO A 168 -10.53 19.99 4.25
C PRO A 168 -9.49 19.73 5.37
N GLY A 169 -9.69 20.28 6.57
CA GLY A 169 -8.78 20.09 7.71
C GLY A 169 -8.96 18.76 8.45
N TRP A 170 -10.04 18.01 8.19
CA TRP A 170 -10.39 16.81 8.95
C TRP A 170 -10.22 15.50 8.17
N TYR A 171 -9.77 15.55 6.92
CA TYR A 171 -9.72 14.37 6.05
C TYR A 171 -8.83 13.25 6.62
N GLU A 172 -7.71 13.57 7.25
CA GLU A 172 -6.86 12.56 7.89
C GLU A 172 -7.53 11.95 9.12
N ALA A 173 -8.11 12.78 9.98
CA ALA A 173 -8.80 12.32 11.19
C ALA A 173 -9.96 11.39 10.84
N VAL A 174 -10.76 11.72 9.81
CA VAL A 174 -11.85 10.86 9.36
C VAL A 174 -11.34 9.55 8.76
N THR A 175 -10.22 9.58 8.03
CA THR A 175 -9.60 8.36 7.49
C THR A 175 -9.18 7.41 8.63
N TYR A 176 -8.54 7.93 9.69
CA TYR A 176 -8.19 7.13 10.86
C TYR A 176 -9.41 6.67 11.66
N ALA A 177 -10.42 7.53 11.82
CA ALA A 177 -11.67 7.17 12.45
C ALA A 177 -12.39 6.03 11.70
N THR A 178 -12.37 6.06 10.37
CA THR A 178 -12.91 4.99 9.52
C THR A 178 -12.22 3.65 9.80
N LEU A 179 -10.90 3.65 9.99
CA LEU A 179 -10.17 2.44 10.38
C LEU A 179 -10.68 1.89 11.72
N ILE A 180 -10.82 2.77 12.72
CA ILE A 180 -11.29 2.35 14.07
C ILE A 180 -12.69 1.76 13.98
N VAL A 181 -13.59 2.43 13.27
CA VAL A 181 -14.98 1.95 13.11
C VAL A 181 -15.02 0.58 12.44
N ILE A 182 -14.23 0.38 11.38
CA ILE A 182 -14.20 -0.90 10.67
C ILE A 182 -13.60 -2.01 11.53
N LEU A 183 -12.54 -1.74 12.28
CA LEU A 183 -11.96 -2.71 13.21
C LEU A 183 -12.93 -3.12 14.32
N LEU A 184 -13.80 -2.20 14.77
CA LEU A 184 -14.83 -2.49 15.77
C LEU A 184 -16.00 -3.31 15.20
N VAL A 185 -16.41 -3.00 13.96
CA VAL A 185 -17.58 -3.64 13.33
C VAL A 185 -17.21 -4.95 12.65
N LYS A 186 -16.07 -4.99 11.94
CA LYS A 186 -15.62 -6.14 11.18
C LYS A 186 -14.08 -6.28 11.22
N PRO A 187 -13.53 -6.86 12.29
CA PRO A 187 -12.08 -6.95 12.51
C PRO A 187 -11.33 -7.73 11.42
N SER A 188 -12.02 -8.59 10.66
CA SER A 188 -11.44 -9.29 9.51
C SER A 188 -11.32 -8.45 8.23
N GLY A 189 -11.84 -7.21 8.22
CA GLY A 189 -11.93 -6.38 7.02
C GLY A 189 -13.09 -6.80 6.09
N ILE A 190 -13.25 -6.08 4.98
CA ILE A 190 -14.40 -6.26 4.06
C ILE A 190 -14.37 -7.63 3.38
N LEU A 191 -13.22 -8.05 2.86
CA LEU A 191 -13.03 -9.33 2.16
C LEU A 191 -12.20 -10.34 2.98
N GLY A 192 -11.84 -10.02 4.22
CA GLY A 192 -11.10 -10.92 5.09
C GLY A 192 -11.92 -12.17 5.43
N ARG A 193 -11.24 -13.32 5.45
CA ARG A 193 -11.82 -14.58 5.93
C ARG A 193 -11.73 -14.63 7.46
N ASN A 194 -12.83 -14.88 8.12
CA ASN A 194 -12.80 -15.29 9.53
C ASN A 194 -12.13 -16.67 9.59
N THR A 195 -10.84 -16.70 9.86
CA THR A 195 -10.19 -17.91 10.36
C THR A 195 -10.56 -18.00 11.83
N GLY A 196 -11.69 -18.67 12.12
CA GLY A 196 -11.99 -19.07 13.48
C GLY A 196 -10.80 -19.83 14.03
N GLU A 197 -10.26 -19.39 15.18
CA GLU A 197 -9.30 -20.14 15.93
C GLU A 197 -9.89 -21.56 16.13
N LYS A 198 -9.25 -22.55 15.52
CA LYS A 198 -9.47 -23.91 15.93
C LYS A 198 -8.71 -24.06 17.25
N VAL A 199 -9.47 -23.96 18.35
CA VAL A 199 -9.03 -24.43 19.65
C VAL A 199 -8.71 -25.92 19.59
#